data_eb9a4d635bc98e3935afe68f0e7c0c45
#
_entry.id   eb9a4d635bc98e3935afe68f0e7c0c45
#
_cell.length_a   1.000
_cell.length_b   1.000
_cell.length_c   1.000
_cell.angle_alpha   90.00
_cell.angle_beta   90.00
_cell.angle_gamma   90.00
#
_symmetry.space_group_name_H-M   'P 1'
#
loop_
_entity.id
_entity.type
_entity.pdbx_description
1 polymer ?
#
loop_
_entity_poly.entity_id
_entity_poly.type
_entity_poly.pdbx_seq_one_letter_code
_entity_poly.pdbx_strand_id
1 'polypeptide(L)'
;RMSVHDLKRQILRHFAGGERAAAMEIELVSFGFRHGAPEAADLLIDVRFLPNPNFEPALRAHTGLEPEVAAFVLDPPSTGEFMAKLCEFIDFLIPRYEKEGKARLTVALGCTGGQHRSVAVVGALDRHLRERKIEARVTHRDVARARRSEA
;
A
#
# COMPACT_ATOMS: atom_id res chain seq x y z
N ARG A 1 10.64 1.68 29.25
CA ARG A 1 9.35 1.35 29.82
C ARG A 1 8.41 0.80 28.75
N MET A 2 7.69 -0.25 29.10
CA MET A 2 6.78 -0.91 28.17
C MET A 2 5.53 -0.07 27.94
N SER A 3 5.15 0.06 26.69
CA SER A 3 3.92 0.76 26.33
C SER A 3 2.72 -0.15 26.52
N VAL A 4 1.53 0.45 26.46
CA VAL A 4 0.30 -0.34 26.51
C VAL A 4 0.25 -1.31 25.34
N HIS A 5 0.71 -0.87 24.19
CA HIS A 5 0.75 -1.75 23.02
C HIS A 5 1.70 -2.92 23.22
N ASP A 6 2.83 -2.66 23.83
CA ASP A 6 3.80 -3.73 24.09
C ASP A 6 3.22 -4.76 25.05
N LEU A 7 2.56 -4.28 26.10
CA LEU A 7 1.98 -5.17 27.08
C LEU A 7 0.90 -6.04 26.47
N LYS A 8 0.01 -5.42 25.70
CA LYS A 8 -1.07 -6.16 25.06
C LYS A 8 -0.53 -7.21 24.12
N ARG A 9 0.45 -6.83 23.31
CA ARG A 9 1.04 -7.77 22.38
C ARG A 9 1.71 -8.93 23.10
N GLN A 10 2.39 -8.64 24.19
CA GLN A 10 3.05 -9.67 24.97
C GLN A 10 2.05 -10.65 25.56
N ILE A 11 0.94 -10.12 26.06
CA ILE A 11 -0.10 -10.98 26.64
C ILE A 11 -0.70 -11.89 25.58
N LEU A 12 -1.03 -11.35 24.43
CA LEU A 12 -1.61 -12.14 23.36
C LEU A 12 -0.66 -13.22 22.89
N ARG A 13 0.60 -12.86 22.73
CA ARG A 13 1.61 -13.81 22.28
C ARG A 13 1.78 -14.94 23.29
N HIS A 14 1.76 -14.59 24.55
CA HIS A 14 1.92 -15.55 25.62
C HIS A 14 0.77 -16.56 25.64
N PHE A 15 -0.45 -16.04 25.56
CA PHE A 15 -1.63 -16.89 25.56
C PHE A 15 -1.72 -17.76 24.32
N ALA A 16 -1.16 -17.27 23.21
CA ALA A 16 -1.18 -18.03 21.97
C ALA A 16 -0.05 -19.03 21.88
N GLY A 17 0.70 -19.21 22.97
CA GLY A 17 1.80 -20.18 22.94
C GLY A 17 2.97 -19.72 22.11
N GLY A 18 3.18 -18.42 22.01
CA GLY A 18 4.28 -17.88 21.24
C GLY A 18 3.99 -17.72 19.77
N GLU A 19 2.76 -17.93 19.36
CA GLU A 19 2.40 -17.79 17.97
C GLU A 19 2.27 -16.36 17.57
N ARG A 20 1.94 -16.14 16.29
CA ARG A 20 1.96 -14.83 15.69
C ARG A 20 0.66 -14.07 15.87
N ALA A 21 -0.13 -14.46 16.88
CA ALA A 21 -1.42 -13.83 17.14
C ALA A 21 -1.28 -12.34 17.39
N ALA A 22 -0.12 -11.89 17.86
CA ALA A 22 0.10 -10.49 18.16
C ALA A 22 0.81 -9.76 17.04
N ALA A 23 0.89 -10.36 15.85
CA ALA A 23 1.54 -9.69 14.74
C ALA A 23 0.78 -8.43 14.37
N MET A 24 1.54 -7.42 13.95
CA MET A 24 0.98 -6.15 13.53
C MET A 24 0.14 -6.34 12.28
N GLU A 25 -1.04 -5.73 12.26
CA GLU A 25 -1.87 -5.73 11.07
C GLU A 25 -1.34 -4.70 10.09
N ILE A 26 -1.26 -5.09 8.82
CA ILE A 26 -0.79 -4.19 7.78
C ILE A 26 -1.91 -3.94 6.79
N GLU A 27 -2.15 -2.68 6.49
CA GLU A 27 -3.14 -2.29 5.50
C GLU A 27 -2.47 -1.44 4.43
N LEU A 28 -2.69 -1.79 3.17
CA LEU A 28 -2.22 -1.02 2.03
C LEU A 28 -3.42 -0.38 1.38
N VAL A 29 -3.37 0.93 1.18
CA VAL A 29 -4.51 1.67 0.65
C VAL A 29 -4.08 2.45 -0.58
N SER A 30 -4.77 2.25 -1.70
CA SER A 30 -4.59 3.13 -2.84
C SER A 30 -5.70 4.18 -2.81
N PHE A 31 -5.36 5.40 -3.20
CA PHE A 31 -6.35 6.48 -3.18
C PHE A 31 -6.00 7.53 -4.23
N GLY A 32 -6.95 8.41 -4.49
CA GLY A 32 -6.75 9.55 -5.35
C GLY A 32 -6.75 10.83 -4.54
N PHE A 33 -5.71 11.65 -4.74
CA PHE A 33 -5.64 12.92 -4.03
C PHE A 33 -6.86 13.79 -4.29
N ARG A 34 -7.49 13.63 -5.47
CA ARG A 34 -8.71 14.34 -5.80
C ARG A 34 -9.80 14.11 -4.78
N HIS A 35 -9.83 12.95 -4.16
CA HIS A 35 -10.88 12.58 -3.20
C HIS A 35 -10.44 12.72 -1.75
N GLY A 36 -9.29 13.36 -1.52
CA GLY A 36 -8.78 13.56 -0.18
C GLY A 36 -7.89 12.43 0.30
N ALA A 37 -6.82 12.78 0.99
CA ALA A 37 -5.88 11.79 1.51
C ALA A 37 -6.47 11.11 2.75
N PRO A 38 -6.18 9.81 2.95
CA PRO A 38 -6.62 9.12 4.17
C PRO A 38 -5.93 9.73 5.39
N GLU A 39 -6.72 10.10 6.39
CA GLU A 39 -6.15 10.74 7.58
C GLU A 39 -5.48 9.75 8.51
N ALA A 40 -5.85 8.49 8.43
CA ALA A 40 -5.34 7.49 9.36
C ALA A 40 -4.05 6.83 8.87
N ALA A 41 -3.50 7.27 7.74
CA ALA A 41 -2.31 6.63 7.21
C ALA A 41 -1.08 6.95 8.06
N ASP A 42 -0.28 5.92 8.32
CA ASP A 42 1.01 6.11 8.98
C ASP A 42 2.07 6.56 8.00
N LEU A 43 2.01 6.03 6.78
CA LEU A 43 2.89 6.43 5.69
C LEU A 43 2.01 6.79 4.51
N LEU A 44 2.31 7.91 3.88
CA LEU A 44 1.56 8.36 2.73
C LEU A 44 2.55 8.75 1.66
N ILE A 45 2.48 8.08 0.52
CA ILE A 45 3.45 8.26 -0.56
C ILE A 45 2.73 8.69 -1.81
N ASP A 46 3.22 9.77 -2.41
CA ASP A 46 2.66 10.34 -3.63
C ASP A 46 3.36 9.66 -4.82
N VAL A 47 2.58 8.94 -5.62
CA VAL A 47 3.15 8.26 -6.79
C VAL A 47 2.72 8.92 -8.10
N ARG A 48 2.33 10.20 -8.06
CA ARG A 48 1.93 10.90 -9.27
C ARG A 48 3.08 11.13 -10.25
N PHE A 49 4.31 10.89 -9.82
CA PHE A 49 5.46 11.02 -10.72
C PHE A 49 5.62 9.83 -11.66
N LEU A 50 4.89 8.75 -11.45
CA LEU A 50 4.98 7.57 -12.31
C LEU A 50 4.23 7.80 -13.63
N PRO A 51 4.51 6.99 -14.66
CA PRO A 51 3.81 7.14 -15.93
C PRO A 51 2.30 7.08 -15.75
N ASN A 52 1.60 7.96 -16.46
CA ASN A 52 0.16 8.16 -16.26
C ASN A 52 -0.64 7.53 -17.38
N PRO A 53 -1.33 6.39 -17.12
CA PRO A 53 -2.13 5.73 -18.15
C PRO A 53 -3.28 6.60 -18.69
N ASN A 54 -3.64 7.65 -17.98
CA ASN A 54 -4.71 8.53 -18.43
C ASN A 54 -4.37 9.21 -19.76
N PHE A 55 -3.09 9.31 -20.09
CA PHE A 55 -2.65 9.90 -21.35
C PHE A 55 -2.65 8.89 -22.49
N GLU A 56 -2.96 7.62 -22.21
CA GLU A 56 -3.03 6.57 -23.23
C GLU A 56 -4.50 6.25 -23.48
N PRO A 57 -5.04 6.60 -24.65
CA PRO A 57 -6.48 6.36 -24.89
C PRO A 57 -6.90 4.92 -24.69
N ALA A 58 -6.04 3.96 -25.01
CA ALA A 58 -6.38 2.56 -24.87
C ALA A 58 -6.49 2.12 -23.40
N LEU A 59 -5.87 2.86 -22.48
CA LEU A 59 -5.80 2.47 -21.09
C LEU A 59 -6.63 3.35 -20.17
N ARG A 60 -7.00 4.51 -20.67
CA ARG A 60 -7.61 5.55 -19.83
C ARG A 60 -8.81 5.06 -19.04
N ALA A 61 -9.66 4.27 -19.67
CA ALA A 61 -10.91 3.83 -19.06
C ALA A 61 -10.74 2.59 -18.19
N HIS A 62 -9.55 2.03 -18.15
CA HIS A 62 -9.29 0.82 -17.37
C HIS A 62 -8.58 1.19 -16.07
N THR A 63 -8.38 0.22 -15.19
CA THR A 63 -7.79 0.50 -13.88
C THR A 63 -6.50 -0.26 -13.70
N GLY A 64 -5.75 0.10 -12.66
CA GLY A 64 -4.52 -0.58 -12.32
C GLY A 64 -4.68 -2.03 -11.88
N LEU A 65 -5.93 -2.48 -11.73
CA LEU A 65 -6.19 -3.89 -11.47
C LEU A 65 -5.97 -4.74 -12.73
N GLU A 66 -6.00 -4.12 -13.90
CA GLU A 66 -5.87 -4.85 -15.16
C GLU A 66 -4.41 -4.93 -15.58
N PRO A 67 -3.99 -6.08 -16.10
CA PRO A 67 -2.56 -6.30 -16.39
C PRO A 67 -1.94 -5.26 -17.33
N GLU A 68 -2.69 -4.80 -18.33
CA GLU A 68 -2.12 -3.84 -19.28
C GLU A 68 -1.82 -2.51 -18.60
N VAL A 69 -2.71 -2.06 -17.73
CA VAL A 69 -2.50 -0.81 -17.03
C VAL A 69 -1.36 -0.95 -16.03
N ALA A 70 -1.36 -2.05 -15.30
CA ALA A 70 -0.29 -2.31 -14.33
C ALA A 70 1.06 -2.34 -15.03
N ALA A 71 1.15 -3.01 -16.18
CA ALA A 71 2.40 -3.10 -16.91
C ALA A 71 2.87 -1.71 -17.38
N PHE A 72 1.94 -0.90 -17.85
CA PHE A 72 2.30 0.45 -18.30
C PHE A 72 2.94 1.25 -17.17
N VAL A 73 2.42 1.10 -15.96
CA VAL A 73 2.92 1.85 -14.81
C VAL A 73 4.22 1.23 -14.29
N LEU A 74 4.27 -0.09 -14.19
CA LEU A 74 5.32 -0.76 -13.43
C LEU A 74 6.54 -1.16 -14.25
N ASP A 75 6.38 -1.40 -15.56
CA ASP A 75 7.48 -1.92 -16.38
C ASP A 75 8.61 -0.94 -16.66
N PRO A 76 8.39 0.38 -16.76
CA PRO A 76 9.52 1.27 -17.02
C PRO A 76 10.61 1.14 -15.97
N PRO A 77 11.89 1.21 -16.38
CA PRO A 77 13.00 1.04 -15.44
C PRO A 77 12.97 1.99 -14.26
N SER A 78 12.52 3.22 -14.46
CA SER A 78 12.47 4.18 -13.36
C SER A 78 11.45 3.76 -12.31
N THR A 79 10.34 3.14 -12.72
CA THR A 79 9.39 2.62 -11.77
C THR A 79 9.98 1.44 -11.03
N GLY A 80 10.74 0.60 -11.73
CA GLY A 80 11.42 -0.52 -11.08
C GLY A 80 12.36 -0.05 -9.99
N GLU A 81 13.08 1.03 -10.25
CA GLU A 81 13.97 1.60 -9.25
C GLU A 81 13.18 2.11 -8.05
N PHE A 82 12.08 2.82 -8.31
CA PHE A 82 11.23 3.30 -7.23
C PHE A 82 10.68 2.13 -6.41
N MET A 83 10.20 1.09 -7.08
CA MET A 83 9.61 -0.05 -6.37
C MET A 83 10.65 -0.76 -5.51
N ALA A 84 11.89 -0.88 -6.01
CA ALA A 84 12.94 -1.51 -5.22
C ALA A 84 13.19 -0.72 -3.93
N LYS A 85 13.24 0.60 -4.05
CA LYS A 85 13.48 1.44 -2.88
C LYS A 85 12.28 1.42 -1.93
N LEU A 86 11.08 1.44 -2.46
CA LEU A 86 9.88 1.39 -1.64
C LEU A 86 9.81 0.08 -0.87
N CYS A 87 10.00 -1.02 -1.55
CA CYS A 87 9.93 -2.33 -0.90
C CYS A 87 11.02 -2.46 0.16
N GLU A 88 12.21 -1.98 -0.13
CA GLU A 88 13.30 -2.02 0.84
C GLU A 88 12.96 -1.20 2.08
N PHE A 89 12.37 -0.03 1.88
CA PHE A 89 11.99 0.84 2.99
C PHE A 89 10.91 0.19 3.85
N ILE A 90 9.90 -0.38 3.22
CA ILE A 90 8.83 -1.05 3.96
C ILE A 90 9.38 -2.26 4.71
N ASP A 91 10.25 -3.04 4.08
CA ASP A 91 10.89 -4.18 4.74
C ASP A 91 11.70 -3.73 5.96
N PHE A 92 12.32 -2.56 5.86
CA PHE A 92 13.09 -2.01 6.96
C PHE A 92 12.17 -1.61 8.12
N LEU A 93 11.03 -1.02 7.80
CA LEU A 93 10.15 -0.45 8.83
C LEU A 93 9.32 -1.49 9.56
N ILE A 94 8.84 -2.50 8.87
CA ILE A 94 7.89 -3.44 9.47
C ILE A 94 8.40 -4.04 10.79
N PRO A 95 9.59 -4.63 10.84
CA PRO A 95 10.03 -5.21 12.13
C PRO A 95 10.25 -4.15 13.19
N ARG A 96 10.59 -2.94 12.80
CA ARG A 96 10.80 -1.88 13.78
C ARG A 96 9.51 -1.38 14.38
N TYR A 97 8.47 -1.27 13.56
CA TYR A 97 7.15 -0.91 14.07
C TYR A 97 6.58 -2.03 14.94
N GLU A 98 6.82 -3.28 14.56
CA GLU A 98 6.37 -4.38 15.39
C GLU A 98 7.04 -4.35 16.76
N LYS A 99 8.34 -4.08 16.78
CA LYS A 99 9.06 -4.02 18.04
C LYS A 99 8.60 -2.88 18.89
N GLU A 100 8.14 -1.79 18.26
CA GLU A 100 7.60 -0.63 18.97
C GLU A 100 6.25 -0.93 19.60
N GLY A 101 5.60 -2.02 19.21
CA GLY A 101 4.29 -2.36 19.73
C GLY A 101 3.15 -1.80 18.91
N LYS A 102 3.43 -1.35 17.69
CA LYS A 102 2.40 -0.79 16.83
C LYS A 102 1.42 -1.89 16.44
N ALA A 103 0.13 -1.65 16.67
CA ALA A 103 -0.89 -2.68 16.40
C ALA A 103 -1.26 -2.73 14.93
N ARG A 104 -1.21 -1.60 14.24
CA ARG A 104 -1.61 -1.53 12.84
C ARG A 104 -0.71 -0.54 12.09
N LEU A 105 -0.28 -0.96 10.91
CA LEU A 105 0.49 -0.09 10.01
C LEU A 105 -0.33 0.13 8.75
N THR A 106 -0.68 1.37 8.48
CA THR A 106 -1.42 1.73 7.28
C THR A 106 -0.51 2.50 6.34
N VAL A 107 -0.30 1.95 5.16
CA VAL A 107 0.51 2.56 4.12
C VAL A 107 -0.41 2.98 2.99
N ALA A 108 -0.44 4.28 2.69
CA ALA A 108 -1.31 4.82 1.67
C ALA A 108 -0.49 5.32 0.50
N LEU A 109 -0.92 4.96 -0.70
CA LEU A 109 -0.24 5.36 -1.93
C LEU A 109 -1.25 6.09 -2.80
N GLY A 110 -0.90 7.31 -3.21
CA GLY A 110 -1.85 8.18 -3.88
C GLY A 110 -1.41 8.61 -5.26
N CYS A 111 -2.36 8.61 -6.19
CA CYS A 111 -2.19 9.26 -7.48
C CYS A 111 -3.35 10.23 -7.65
N THR A 112 -3.54 10.80 -8.84
CA THR A 112 -4.53 11.86 -8.98
C THR A 112 -5.95 11.37 -8.70
N GLY A 113 -6.40 10.34 -9.43
CA GLY A 113 -7.75 9.84 -9.31
C GLY A 113 -7.89 8.55 -8.53
N GLY A 114 -6.80 7.88 -8.24
CA GLY A 114 -6.85 6.63 -7.48
C GLY A 114 -7.24 5.41 -8.28
N GLN A 115 -7.16 5.47 -9.60
CA GLN A 115 -7.61 4.36 -10.45
C GLN A 115 -6.49 3.63 -11.15
N HIS A 116 -5.34 4.25 -11.36
CA HIS A 116 -4.28 3.65 -12.17
C HIS A 116 -2.99 3.42 -11.40
N ARG A 117 -2.24 4.49 -11.17
CA ARG A 117 -0.87 4.36 -10.64
C ARG A 117 -0.83 3.84 -9.22
N SER A 118 -1.67 4.40 -8.36
CA SER A 118 -1.68 3.97 -6.96
C SER A 118 -2.14 2.52 -6.84
N VAL A 119 -3.11 2.13 -7.66
CA VAL A 119 -3.62 0.75 -7.64
C VAL A 119 -2.52 -0.22 -8.06
N ALA A 120 -1.79 0.11 -9.12
CA ALA A 120 -0.72 -0.76 -9.60
C ALA A 120 0.40 -0.89 -8.56
N VAL A 121 0.77 0.22 -7.93
CA VAL A 121 1.85 0.19 -6.94
C VAL A 121 1.44 -0.61 -5.71
N VAL A 122 0.21 -0.41 -5.23
CA VAL A 122 -0.27 -1.19 -4.08
C VAL A 122 -0.26 -2.67 -4.41
N GLY A 123 -0.70 -3.04 -5.62
CA GLY A 123 -0.69 -4.44 -6.02
C GLY A 123 0.71 -5.03 -6.02
N ALA A 124 1.68 -4.27 -6.52
CA ALA A 124 3.06 -4.75 -6.56
C ALA A 124 3.65 -4.87 -5.15
N LEU A 125 3.34 -3.91 -4.29
CA LEU A 125 3.81 -3.96 -2.91
C LEU A 125 3.20 -5.15 -2.17
N ASP A 126 1.92 -5.41 -2.41
CA ASP A 126 1.24 -6.54 -1.79
C ASP A 126 1.89 -7.86 -2.21
N ARG A 127 2.20 -8.00 -3.50
CA ARG A 127 2.89 -9.20 -3.98
C ARG A 127 4.24 -9.37 -3.30
N HIS A 128 4.97 -8.28 -3.15
CA HIS A 128 6.26 -8.32 -2.48
C HIS A 128 6.13 -8.84 -1.05
N LEU A 129 5.13 -8.35 -0.33
CA LEU A 129 4.94 -8.77 1.05
C LEU A 129 4.52 -10.22 1.13
N ARG A 130 3.65 -10.67 0.21
CA ARG A 130 3.24 -12.08 0.19
C ARG A 130 4.41 -13.00 -0.06
N GLU A 131 5.34 -12.60 -0.92
CA GLU A 131 6.52 -13.41 -1.18
C GLU A 131 7.35 -13.58 0.07
N ARG A 132 7.24 -12.66 1.01
CA ARG A 132 7.93 -12.72 2.28
C ARG A 132 7.04 -13.29 3.38
N LYS A 133 5.91 -13.88 3.01
CA LYS A 133 4.96 -14.49 3.93
C LYS A 133 4.33 -13.48 4.88
N ILE A 134 4.17 -12.26 4.41
CA ILE A 134 3.52 -11.20 5.17
C ILE A 134 2.17 -10.91 4.53
N GLU A 135 1.11 -11.04 5.32
CA GLU A 135 -0.24 -10.82 4.83
C GLU A 135 -0.66 -9.40 5.13
N ALA A 136 -1.19 -8.72 4.13
CA ALA A 136 -1.68 -7.36 4.29
C ALA A 136 -3.11 -7.28 3.77
N ARG A 137 -3.90 -6.40 4.35
CA ARG A 137 -5.20 -6.09 3.80
C ARG A 137 -5.03 -5.02 2.75
N VAL A 138 -5.63 -5.20 1.58
CA VAL A 138 -5.53 -4.25 0.47
C VAL A 138 -6.87 -3.58 0.27
N THR A 139 -6.86 -2.26 0.24
CA THR A 139 -8.06 -1.47 -0.03
C THR A 139 -7.74 -0.50 -1.17
N HIS A 140 -8.49 -0.61 -2.26
CA HIS A 140 -8.39 0.35 -3.35
C HIS A 140 -9.57 1.30 -3.19
N ARG A 141 -9.36 2.34 -2.39
CA ARG A 141 -10.45 3.19 -1.90
C ARG A 141 -11.23 3.85 -3.02
N ASP A 142 -10.54 4.31 -4.05
CA ASP A 142 -11.18 5.13 -5.08
C ASP A 142 -11.21 4.47 -6.45
N VAL A 143 -10.87 3.18 -6.55
CA VAL A 143 -10.75 2.52 -7.86
C VAL A 143 -12.07 2.48 -8.61
N ALA A 144 -13.18 2.42 -7.90
CA ALA A 144 -14.48 2.31 -8.51
C ALA A 144 -15.21 3.64 -8.64
N ARG A 145 -14.56 4.75 -8.28
CA ARG A 145 -15.24 6.04 -8.36
C ARG A 145 -15.42 6.45 -9.80
N ALA A 146 -16.57 7.05 -10.09
CA ALA A 146 -16.85 7.51 -11.43
C ALA A 146 -15.87 8.60 -11.84
N ARG A 147 -15.57 8.66 -13.14
CA ARG A 147 -14.62 9.62 -13.67
C ARG A 147 -15.29 10.82 -14.30
N ARG A 148 -16.57 10.96 -14.11
CA ARG A 148 -17.33 12.04 -14.74
C ARG A 148 -16.84 13.41 -14.33
N SER A 149 -16.26 13.51 -13.15
CA SER A 149 -15.78 14.80 -12.67
C SER A 149 -14.64 15.34 -13.52
N GLU A 150 -14.11 14.51 -14.40
CA GLU A 150 -13.04 14.92 -15.29
C GLU A 150 -13.54 15.46 -16.61
N ALA A 151 -14.81 15.34 -16.83
CA ALA A 151 -15.39 15.79 -18.08
C ALA A 151 -15.43 17.30 -18.16
#